data_d2c9dc354e5e1c13ca1873cf0992e1d0
#
_entry.id   d2c9dc354e5e1c13ca1873cf0992e1d0
#
_cell.length_a   1.000
_cell.length_b   1.000
_cell.length_c   1.000
_cell.angle_alpha   90.00
_cell.angle_beta   90.00
_cell.angle_gamma   90.00
#
_symmetry.space_group_name_H-M   'P 1'
#
loop_
_entity.id
_entity.type
_entity.pdbx_description
1 polymer ?
#
loop_
_entity_poly.entity_id
_entity_poly.type
_entity_poly.pdbx_seq_one_letter_code
_entity_poly.pdbx_strand_id
1 'polypeptide(L)'
;GSEFERCEIPESELKAKLAEGRAYPDNDPEECFRNMRLGNRKLTQDLFDALDAGAYGPAWERFKLANLQASPIGIITARGHPIEDIKSAHQALLYEAFTLEEREQFLEQMKLRLGDYHASADHLIQNFFDTNYYAACANRTYSDSLNLPFDTPSPKKKVFAFHKFIEHIVNLNQEKLMNPYRKALKI
;
A
#
# COMPACT_ATOMS: atom_id res chain seq x y z
N GLY A 1 -4.22 43.60 8.84
CA GLY A 1 -4.52 42.18 9.02
C GLY A 1 -3.21 41.46 9.32
N SER A 2 -3.20 40.62 10.36
CA SER A 2 -2.05 39.76 10.63
C SER A 2 -1.93 38.76 9.50
N GLU A 3 -0.85 38.82 8.75
CA GLU A 3 -0.48 37.77 7.80
C GLU A 3 -0.16 36.51 8.59
N PHE A 4 -0.93 35.45 8.40
CA PHE A 4 -0.60 34.14 8.91
C PHE A 4 0.49 33.54 8.01
N GLU A 5 1.60 33.16 8.63
CA GLU A 5 2.66 32.44 7.93
C GLU A 5 2.30 30.95 7.85
N ARG A 6 2.37 30.37 6.66
CA ARG A 6 2.23 28.92 6.47
C ARG A 6 3.49 28.25 7.00
N CYS A 7 3.34 27.31 7.92
CA CYS A 7 4.43 26.55 8.49
C CYS A 7 4.04 25.07 8.64
N GLU A 8 5.04 24.20 8.58
CA GLU A 8 4.89 22.79 8.93
C GLU A 8 5.04 22.65 10.44
N ILE A 9 4.04 22.11 11.12
CA ILE A 9 4.02 21.89 12.55
C ILE A 9 4.15 20.39 12.80
N PRO A 10 5.11 19.94 13.62
CA PRO A 10 5.20 18.55 14.04
C PRO A 10 3.89 18.07 14.67
N GLU A 11 3.46 16.85 14.38
CA GLU A 11 2.20 16.30 14.89
C GLU A 11 2.12 16.36 16.44
N SER A 12 3.27 16.17 17.11
CA SER A 12 3.37 16.28 18.58
C SER A 12 3.00 17.66 19.15
N GLU A 13 3.15 18.72 18.35
CA GLU A 13 2.86 20.10 18.77
C GLU A 13 1.51 20.61 18.26
N LEU A 14 0.95 19.95 17.22
CA LEU A 14 -0.21 20.44 16.50
C LEU A 14 -1.42 20.64 17.43
N LYS A 15 -1.72 19.65 18.29
CA LYS A 15 -2.87 19.73 19.22
C LYS A 15 -2.76 20.89 20.18
N ALA A 16 -1.57 21.12 20.72
CA ALA A 16 -1.33 22.23 21.65
C ALA A 16 -1.49 23.59 20.94
N LYS A 17 -0.90 23.75 19.78
CA LYS A 17 -0.96 24.99 18.99
C LYS A 17 -2.38 25.31 18.49
N LEU A 18 -3.17 24.29 18.13
CA LEU A 18 -4.58 24.45 17.76
C LEU A 18 -5.42 24.88 18.96
N ALA A 19 -5.23 24.27 20.14
CA ALA A 19 -5.94 24.60 21.37
C ALA A 19 -5.59 26.01 21.86
N GLU A 20 -4.37 26.49 21.65
CA GLU A 20 -3.94 27.86 22.01
C GLU A 20 -4.35 28.92 20.97
N GLY A 21 -4.99 28.54 19.87
CA GLY A 21 -5.33 29.46 18.77
C GLY A 21 -4.10 30.02 18.05
N ARG A 22 -2.95 29.36 18.16
CA ARG A 22 -1.68 29.74 17.53
C ARG A 22 -1.45 29.07 16.18
N ALA A 23 -2.30 28.12 15.82
CA ALA A 23 -2.34 27.48 14.52
C ALA A 23 -3.80 27.34 14.07
N TYR A 24 -4.02 27.37 12.77
CA TYR A 24 -5.32 27.13 12.15
C TYR A 24 -5.11 26.11 11.03
N PRO A 25 -6.04 25.18 10.82
CA PRO A 25 -6.00 24.31 9.65
C PRO A 25 -5.98 25.18 8.38
N ASP A 26 -5.12 24.85 7.42
CA ASP A 26 -5.20 25.47 6.11
C ASP A 26 -6.50 25.02 5.45
N ASN A 27 -7.35 26.00 5.09
CA ASN A 27 -8.64 25.74 4.45
C ASN A 27 -8.51 25.53 2.94
N ASP A 28 -7.32 25.71 2.37
CA ASP A 28 -7.07 25.36 0.99
C ASP A 28 -6.79 23.85 0.88
N PRO A 29 -7.76 23.03 0.39
CA PRO A 29 -7.55 21.60 0.23
C PRO A 29 -6.38 21.30 -0.70
N GLU A 30 -6.06 22.26 -1.55
CA GLU A 30 -4.96 22.15 -2.46
C GLU A 30 -3.63 22.22 -1.75
N GLU A 31 -3.46 23.00 -0.73
CA GLU A 31 -2.25 23.12 0.06
C GLU A 31 -2.16 22.08 1.18
N CYS A 32 -3.26 21.84 1.92
CA CYS A 32 -3.31 20.84 2.98
C CYS A 32 -2.88 19.44 2.52
N PHE A 33 -3.22 19.09 1.28
CA PHE A 33 -2.97 17.77 0.72
C PHE A 33 -2.02 17.79 -0.47
N ARG A 34 -1.21 18.84 -0.63
CA ARG A 34 -0.31 18.97 -1.80
C ARG A 34 0.58 17.74 -2.02
N ASN A 35 1.04 17.09 -0.95
CA ASN A 35 1.85 15.87 -1.00
C ASN A 35 1.04 14.59 -1.23
N MET A 36 -0.29 14.67 -1.18
CA MET A 36 -1.21 13.55 -1.43
C MET A 36 -1.93 13.66 -2.76
N ARG A 37 -1.67 14.74 -3.52
CA ARG A 37 -2.38 15.02 -4.75
C ARG A 37 -1.98 14.07 -5.87
N LEU A 38 -2.96 13.82 -6.72
CA LEU A 38 -2.78 13.38 -8.11
C LEU A 38 -2.19 14.53 -8.95
N GLY A 39 -1.09 15.14 -8.50
CA GLY A 39 -0.36 16.12 -9.27
C GLY A 39 0.51 15.46 -10.34
N ASN A 40 1.36 16.23 -10.99
CA ASN A 40 2.31 15.75 -11.98
C ASN A 40 3.37 14.77 -11.39
N ARG A 41 3.33 14.51 -10.10
CA ARG A 41 4.29 13.69 -9.40
C ARG A 41 3.76 12.26 -9.25
N LYS A 42 4.51 11.29 -9.77
CA LYS A 42 4.17 9.88 -9.66
C LYS A 42 4.40 9.39 -8.22
N LEU A 43 3.54 8.52 -7.72
CA LEU A 43 3.69 7.89 -6.40
C LEU A 43 5.06 7.21 -6.24
N THR A 44 5.58 6.58 -7.29
CA THR A 44 6.92 5.98 -7.34
C THR A 44 8.03 7.00 -7.11
N GLN A 45 7.90 8.23 -7.59
CA GLN A 45 8.91 9.28 -7.36
C GLN A 45 8.93 9.73 -5.90
N ASP A 46 7.75 9.94 -5.29
CA ASP A 46 7.65 10.25 -3.86
C ASP A 46 8.29 9.15 -3.00
N LEU A 47 8.12 7.90 -3.42
CA LEU A 47 8.70 6.75 -2.76
C LEU A 47 10.24 6.75 -2.85
N PHE A 48 10.79 6.98 -4.03
CA PHE A 48 12.24 7.02 -4.24
C PHE A 48 12.89 8.15 -3.46
N ASP A 49 12.29 9.34 -3.48
CA ASP A 49 12.76 10.46 -2.69
C ASP A 49 12.76 10.15 -1.18
N ALA A 50 11.75 9.40 -0.70
CA ALA A 50 11.70 8.96 0.70
C ALA A 50 12.78 7.91 1.02
N LEU A 51 13.06 6.98 0.10
CA LEU A 51 14.15 6.00 0.25
C LEU A 51 15.52 6.70 0.28
N ASP A 52 15.78 7.60 -0.65
CA ASP A 52 17.02 8.36 -0.75
C ASP A 52 17.25 9.23 0.49
N ALA A 53 16.19 9.78 1.06
CA ALA A 53 16.23 10.54 2.30
C ALA A 53 16.33 9.68 3.57
N GLY A 54 16.28 8.34 3.46
CA GLY A 54 16.23 7.44 4.62
C GLY A 54 14.96 7.61 5.47
N ALA A 55 13.87 8.12 4.87
CA ALA A 55 12.61 8.42 5.56
C ALA A 55 11.74 7.16 5.72
N TYR A 56 12.23 6.21 6.52
CA TYR A 56 11.52 4.96 6.79
C TYR A 56 10.50 5.13 7.91
N GLY A 57 9.28 4.67 7.66
CA GLY A 57 8.25 4.61 8.69
C GLY A 57 8.51 3.49 9.72
N PRO A 58 7.85 3.54 10.90
CA PRO A 58 8.07 2.57 12.00
C PRO A 58 7.72 1.12 11.64
N ALA A 59 6.95 0.90 10.57
CA ALA A 59 6.59 -0.43 10.09
C ALA A 59 7.53 -0.98 9.01
N TRP A 60 8.56 -0.24 8.61
CA TRP A 60 9.43 -0.57 7.48
C TRP A 60 10.03 -1.98 7.58
N GLU A 61 10.65 -2.31 8.69
CA GLU A 61 11.28 -3.62 8.89
C GLU A 61 10.29 -4.78 8.78
N ARG A 62 9.07 -4.60 9.32
CA ARG A 62 8.01 -5.60 9.23
C ARG A 62 7.49 -5.75 7.81
N PHE A 63 7.34 -4.62 7.10
CA PHE A 63 6.93 -4.61 5.71
C PHE A 63 7.99 -5.30 4.83
N LYS A 64 9.26 -4.99 5.02
CA LYS A 64 10.38 -5.63 4.34
C LYS A 64 10.39 -7.13 4.58
N LEU A 65 10.30 -7.56 5.85
CA LEU A 65 10.26 -8.97 6.22
C LEU A 65 9.07 -9.71 5.58
N ALA A 66 7.88 -9.11 5.56
CA ALA A 66 6.70 -9.71 4.93
C ALA A 66 6.91 -9.93 3.42
N ASN A 67 7.55 -8.99 2.73
CA ASN A 67 7.93 -9.16 1.32
C ASN A 67 8.93 -10.32 1.16
N LEU A 68 10.02 -10.33 1.95
CA LEU A 68 11.04 -11.38 1.89
C LEU A 68 10.49 -12.78 2.13
N GLN A 69 9.47 -12.90 2.98
CA GLN A 69 8.75 -14.16 3.25
C GLN A 69 7.67 -14.47 2.21
N ALA A 70 7.54 -13.66 1.17
CA ALA A 70 6.46 -13.76 0.19
C ALA A 70 5.05 -13.83 0.82
N SER A 71 4.87 -13.21 2.00
CA SER A 71 3.57 -13.16 2.69
C SER A 71 2.60 -12.24 1.95
N PRO A 72 1.30 -12.57 1.88
CA PRO A 72 0.30 -11.64 1.33
C PRO A 72 0.28 -10.33 2.10
N ILE A 73 0.29 -9.23 1.39
CA ILE A 73 0.35 -7.87 1.96
C ILE A 73 -0.91 -7.10 1.55
N GLY A 74 -1.49 -6.37 2.50
CA GLY A 74 -2.54 -5.39 2.24
C GLY A 74 -1.98 -3.97 2.34
N ILE A 75 -1.94 -3.23 1.22
CA ILE A 75 -1.58 -1.81 1.21
C ILE A 75 -2.86 -0.98 1.18
N ILE A 76 -3.22 -0.40 2.33
CA ILE A 76 -4.44 0.39 2.51
C ILE A 76 -4.04 1.83 2.79
N THR A 77 -4.29 2.71 1.83
CA THR A 77 -3.87 4.11 1.89
C THR A 77 -5.05 5.08 1.73
N ALA A 78 -4.91 6.29 2.28
CA ALA A 78 -5.84 7.40 2.03
C ALA A 78 -5.55 8.16 0.72
N ARG A 79 -4.53 7.74 -0.05
CA ARG A 79 -4.19 8.38 -1.32
C ARG A 79 -5.29 8.17 -2.37
N GLY A 80 -5.43 9.15 -3.27
CA GLY A 80 -6.39 9.11 -4.39
C GLY A 80 -5.85 8.49 -5.67
N HIS A 81 -4.62 7.95 -5.65
CA HIS A 81 -4.01 7.32 -6.82
C HIS A 81 -4.80 6.09 -7.29
N PRO A 82 -4.77 5.77 -8.58
CA PRO A 82 -5.24 4.48 -9.07
C PRO A 82 -4.55 3.31 -8.34
N ILE A 83 -5.25 2.19 -8.21
CA ILE A 83 -4.69 0.99 -7.57
C ILE A 83 -3.42 0.51 -8.31
N GLU A 84 -3.41 0.64 -9.62
CA GLU A 84 -2.27 0.26 -10.47
C GLU A 84 -1.01 1.06 -10.16
N ASP A 85 -1.15 2.34 -9.80
CA ASP A 85 -0.01 3.17 -9.39
C ASP A 85 0.55 2.70 -8.04
N ILE A 86 -0.32 2.29 -7.10
CA ILE A 86 0.11 1.76 -5.80
C ILE A 86 0.81 0.42 -5.99
N LYS A 87 0.28 -0.44 -6.85
CA LYS A 87 0.89 -1.73 -7.21
C LYS A 87 2.26 -1.52 -7.86
N SER A 88 2.36 -0.61 -8.83
CA SER A 88 3.62 -0.27 -9.50
C SER A 88 4.66 0.30 -8.54
N ALA A 89 4.24 1.15 -7.59
CA ALA A 89 5.12 1.68 -6.55
C ALA A 89 5.63 0.56 -5.62
N HIS A 90 4.79 -0.40 -5.27
CA HIS A 90 5.21 -1.57 -4.48
C HIS A 90 6.19 -2.45 -5.26
N GLN A 91 5.96 -2.67 -6.56
CA GLN A 91 6.90 -3.40 -7.42
C GLN A 91 8.25 -2.69 -7.48
N ALA A 92 8.26 -1.37 -7.67
CA ALA A 92 9.48 -0.58 -7.71
C ALA A 92 10.29 -0.69 -6.40
N LEU A 93 9.61 -0.73 -5.23
CA LEU A 93 10.26 -0.96 -3.93
C LEU A 93 11.07 -2.26 -3.88
N LEU A 94 10.56 -3.35 -4.46
CA LEU A 94 11.27 -4.63 -4.48
C LEU A 94 12.60 -4.54 -5.22
N TYR A 95 12.68 -3.68 -6.24
CA TYR A 95 13.91 -3.50 -7.03
C TYR A 95 14.87 -2.49 -6.44
N GLU A 96 14.38 -1.42 -5.80
CA GLU A 96 15.19 -0.30 -5.35
C GLU A 96 15.63 -0.43 -3.89
N ALA A 97 14.80 -1.01 -3.03
CA ALA A 97 15.06 -1.07 -1.59
C ALA A 97 15.59 -2.42 -1.10
N PHE A 98 15.65 -3.43 -1.97
CA PHE A 98 16.10 -4.79 -1.62
C PHE A 98 17.41 -5.11 -2.29
N THR A 99 18.34 -5.70 -1.55
CA THR A 99 19.61 -6.20 -2.10
C THR A 99 19.38 -7.36 -3.07
N LEU A 100 20.41 -7.73 -3.81
CA LEU A 100 20.33 -8.88 -4.72
C LEU A 100 20.02 -10.17 -3.93
N GLU A 101 20.72 -10.39 -2.81
CA GLU A 101 20.50 -11.56 -1.94
C GLU A 101 19.07 -11.60 -1.37
N GLU A 102 18.52 -10.46 -0.98
CA GLU A 102 17.15 -10.36 -0.50
C GLU A 102 16.14 -10.69 -1.59
N ARG A 103 16.38 -10.25 -2.83
CA ARG A 103 15.54 -10.60 -3.98
C ARG A 103 15.61 -12.08 -4.31
N GLU A 104 16.79 -12.69 -4.24
CA GLU A 104 16.95 -14.13 -4.41
C GLU A 104 16.22 -14.90 -3.33
N GLN A 105 16.34 -14.49 -2.05
CA GLN A 105 15.58 -15.07 -0.94
C GLN A 105 14.07 -14.99 -1.18
N PHE A 106 13.57 -13.85 -1.62
CA PHE A 106 12.15 -13.67 -1.97
C PHE A 106 11.71 -14.66 -3.07
N LEU A 107 12.48 -14.79 -4.14
CA LEU A 107 12.16 -15.72 -5.24
C LEU A 107 12.13 -17.18 -4.76
N GLU A 108 13.05 -17.58 -3.90
CA GLU A 108 13.05 -18.93 -3.30
C GLU A 108 11.79 -19.15 -2.42
N GLN A 109 11.38 -18.16 -1.62
CA GLN A 109 10.14 -18.23 -0.85
C GLN A 109 8.90 -18.35 -1.75
N MET A 110 8.90 -17.65 -2.90
CA MET A 110 7.83 -17.76 -3.88
C MET A 110 7.77 -19.14 -4.53
N LYS A 111 8.90 -19.74 -4.89
CA LYS A 111 8.96 -21.12 -5.41
C LYS A 111 8.39 -22.12 -4.41
N LEU A 112 8.79 -22.01 -3.14
CA LEU A 112 8.28 -22.85 -2.06
C LEU A 112 6.75 -22.68 -1.89
N ARG A 113 6.29 -21.44 -1.92
CA ARG A 113 4.87 -21.13 -1.74
C ARG A 113 3.99 -21.66 -2.87
N LEU A 114 4.46 -21.58 -4.12
CA LEU A 114 3.73 -22.04 -5.29
C LEU A 114 3.92 -23.54 -5.55
N GLY A 115 4.97 -24.14 -4.99
CA GLY A 115 5.39 -25.51 -5.32
C GLY A 115 5.89 -25.66 -6.77
N ASP A 116 6.33 -24.54 -7.38
CA ASP A 116 6.86 -24.48 -8.74
C ASP A 116 8.30 -23.97 -8.74
N TYR A 117 9.23 -24.92 -8.73
CA TYR A 117 10.66 -24.64 -8.69
C TYR A 117 11.24 -24.25 -10.06
N HIS A 118 10.47 -24.39 -11.13
CA HIS A 118 10.87 -24.09 -12.51
C HIS A 118 10.26 -22.77 -13.02
N ALA A 119 9.42 -22.12 -12.21
CA ALA A 119 8.82 -20.84 -12.58
C ALA A 119 9.88 -19.76 -12.82
N SER A 120 9.69 -18.96 -13.85
CA SER A 120 10.54 -17.80 -14.10
C SER A 120 10.39 -16.74 -13.00
N ALA A 121 11.42 -15.92 -12.79
CA ALA A 121 11.37 -14.81 -11.83
C ALA A 121 10.17 -13.89 -12.09
N ASP A 122 9.92 -13.53 -13.35
CA ASP A 122 8.80 -12.67 -13.75
C ASP A 122 7.45 -13.27 -13.36
N HIS A 123 7.26 -14.59 -13.57
CA HIS A 123 6.04 -15.27 -13.16
C HIS A 123 5.85 -15.26 -11.64
N LEU A 124 6.93 -15.51 -10.88
CA LEU A 124 6.89 -15.49 -9.42
C LEU A 124 6.56 -14.09 -8.90
N ILE A 125 7.21 -13.07 -9.44
CA ILE A 125 6.99 -11.66 -9.07
C ILE A 125 5.55 -11.26 -9.40
N GLN A 126 5.08 -11.53 -10.62
CA GLN A 126 3.70 -11.20 -11.02
C GLN A 126 2.68 -11.89 -10.11
N ASN A 127 2.85 -13.18 -9.82
CA ASN A 127 1.97 -13.93 -8.94
C ASN A 127 1.95 -13.31 -7.52
N PHE A 128 3.09 -12.91 -6.98
CA PHE A 128 3.15 -12.24 -5.67
C PHE A 128 2.31 -10.98 -5.66
N PHE A 129 2.49 -10.09 -6.63
CA PHE A 129 1.76 -8.83 -6.68
C PHE A 129 0.26 -9.02 -6.97
N ASP A 130 -0.12 -10.08 -7.69
CA ASP A 130 -1.53 -10.42 -7.93
C ASP A 130 -2.21 -11.03 -6.70
N THR A 131 -1.44 -11.60 -5.76
CA THR A 131 -1.98 -12.10 -4.48
C THR A 131 -2.06 -11.04 -3.37
N ASN A 132 -1.47 -9.87 -3.57
CA ASN A 132 -1.54 -8.76 -2.63
C ASN A 132 -2.85 -7.97 -2.80
N TYR A 133 -3.23 -7.26 -1.75
CA TYR A 133 -4.42 -6.43 -1.75
C TYR A 133 -4.07 -4.95 -1.71
N TYR A 134 -4.67 -4.16 -2.59
CA TYR A 134 -4.41 -2.73 -2.70
C TYR A 134 -5.70 -1.93 -2.56
N ALA A 135 -5.67 -0.91 -1.71
CA ALA A 135 -6.82 -0.07 -1.43
C ALA A 135 -6.44 1.42 -1.40
N ALA A 136 -7.03 2.18 -2.31
CA ALA A 136 -6.88 3.63 -2.44
C ALA A 136 -8.14 4.33 -1.91
N CYS A 137 -8.25 4.53 -0.61
CA CYS A 137 -9.50 4.97 0.04
C CYS A 137 -10.01 6.36 -0.37
N ALA A 138 -9.17 7.23 -0.93
CA ALA A 138 -9.59 8.50 -1.51
C ALA A 138 -9.85 8.42 -3.03
N ASN A 139 -9.64 7.26 -3.65
CA ASN A 139 -9.94 7.06 -5.06
C ASN A 139 -11.44 6.76 -5.25
N ARG A 140 -12.07 7.44 -6.22
CA ARG A 140 -13.51 7.30 -6.48
C ARG A 140 -13.86 5.89 -6.98
N THR A 141 -13.12 5.40 -7.96
CA THR A 141 -13.33 4.06 -8.53
C THR A 141 -13.22 2.98 -7.45
N TYR A 142 -12.28 3.12 -6.52
CA TYR A 142 -12.18 2.21 -5.39
C TYR A 142 -13.39 2.31 -4.45
N SER A 143 -13.87 3.51 -4.14
CA SER A 143 -15.07 3.71 -3.32
C SER A 143 -16.31 3.08 -3.98
N ASP A 144 -16.46 3.25 -5.27
CA ASP A 144 -17.55 2.65 -6.05
C ASP A 144 -17.47 1.11 -6.02
N SER A 145 -16.26 0.53 -6.07
CA SER A 145 -16.06 -0.93 -5.97
C SER A 145 -16.47 -1.52 -4.63
N LEU A 146 -16.46 -0.69 -3.57
CA LEU A 146 -16.91 -1.05 -2.24
C LEU A 146 -18.42 -0.79 -2.01
N ASN A 147 -19.14 -0.25 -3.01
CA ASN A 147 -20.50 0.25 -2.88
C ASN A 147 -20.65 1.29 -1.75
N LEU A 148 -19.62 2.11 -1.54
CA LEU A 148 -19.61 3.16 -0.53
C LEU A 148 -19.80 4.53 -1.19
N PRO A 149 -20.60 5.44 -0.59
CA PRO A 149 -20.64 6.84 -1.01
C PRO A 149 -19.23 7.43 -1.05
N PHE A 150 -18.93 8.24 -2.07
CA PHE A 150 -17.59 8.81 -2.23
C PHE A 150 -17.18 9.70 -1.05
N ASP A 151 -18.12 10.40 -0.45
CA ASP A 151 -17.95 11.24 0.73
C ASP A 151 -17.82 10.47 2.06
N THR A 152 -17.88 9.14 2.03
CA THR A 152 -17.60 8.31 3.22
C THR A 152 -16.21 8.65 3.76
N PRO A 153 -16.08 8.96 5.08
CA PRO A 153 -14.79 9.33 5.66
C PRO A 153 -13.70 8.27 5.45
N SER A 154 -12.48 8.71 5.13
CA SER A 154 -11.34 7.82 4.88
C SER A 154 -11.08 6.77 5.98
N PRO A 155 -11.18 7.08 7.28
CA PRO A 155 -11.05 6.07 8.34
C PRO A 155 -12.06 4.93 8.20
N LYS A 156 -13.31 5.25 7.88
CA LYS A 156 -14.37 4.24 7.67
C LYS A 156 -14.08 3.39 6.43
N LYS A 157 -13.66 4.01 5.33
CA LYS A 157 -13.22 3.28 4.12
C LYS A 157 -12.05 2.34 4.39
N LYS A 158 -11.08 2.74 5.22
CA LYS A 158 -9.95 1.89 5.62
C LYS A 158 -10.40 0.66 6.39
N VAL A 159 -11.40 0.79 7.27
CA VAL A 159 -11.97 -0.36 7.98
C VAL A 159 -12.62 -1.34 6.99
N PHE A 160 -13.41 -0.85 6.04
CA PHE A 160 -13.98 -1.70 4.99
C PHE A 160 -12.89 -2.37 4.14
N ALA A 161 -11.86 -1.61 3.75
CA ALA A 161 -10.74 -2.15 2.99
C ALA A 161 -9.99 -3.25 3.76
N PHE A 162 -9.83 -3.10 5.07
CA PHE A 162 -9.23 -4.12 5.92
C PHE A 162 -10.08 -5.40 5.97
N HIS A 163 -11.41 -5.28 6.11
CA HIS A 163 -12.30 -6.44 6.03
C HIS A 163 -12.18 -7.15 4.69
N LYS A 164 -12.13 -6.39 3.57
CA LYS A 164 -11.94 -6.95 2.24
C LYS A 164 -10.57 -7.63 2.08
N PHE A 165 -9.53 -7.11 2.70
CA PHE A 165 -8.24 -7.78 2.75
C PHE A 165 -8.31 -9.12 3.48
N ILE A 166 -9.00 -9.20 4.63
CA ILE A 166 -9.18 -10.48 5.34
C ILE A 166 -9.97 -11.48 4.49
N GLU A 167 -11.08 -11.07 3.85
CA GLU A 167 -11.83 -11.90 2.92
C GLU A 167 -10.93 -12.42 1.78
N HIS A 168 -10.10 -11.55 1.20
CA HIS A 168 -9.14 -11.91 0.16
C HIS A 168 -8.17 -13.00 0.63
N ILE A 169 -7.58 -12.86 1.82
CA ILE A 169 -6.67 -13.88 2.41
C ILE A 169 -7.38 -15.21 2.64
N VAL A 170 -8.61 -15.19 3.15
CA VAL A 170 -9.41 -16.40 3.36
C VAL A 170 -9.66 -17.11 2.03
N ASN A 171 -10.04 -16.38 0.99
CA ASN A 171 -10.30 -16.94 -0.34
C ASN A 171 -9.04 -17.55 -0.96
N LEU A 172 -7.88 -16.87 -0.88
CA LEU A 172 -6.59 -17.40 -1.34
C LEU A 172 -6.24 -18.74 -0.66
N ASN A 173 -6.51 -18.85 0.64
CA ASN A 173 -6.24 -20.09 1.39
C ASN A 173 -7.22 -21.20 1.00
N GLN A 174 -8.49 -20.89 0.80
CA GLN A 174 -9.49 -21.85 0.34
C GLN A 174 -9.17 -22.39 -1.05
N GLU A 175 -8.77 -21.54 -1.98
CA GLU A 175 -8.37 -21.95 -3.33
C GLU A 175 -7.16 -22.91 -3.30
N LYS A 176 -6.18 -22.64 -2.43
CA LYS A 176 -5.02 -23.52 -2.23
C LYS A 176 -5.42 -24.88 -1.66
N LEU A 177 -6.31 -24.91 -0.68
CA LEU A 177 -6.82 -26.15 -0.08
C LEU A 177 -7.62 -26.98 -1.07
N MET A 178 -8.39 -26.34 -1.97
CA MET A 178 -9.23 -27.01 -2.97
C MET A 178 -8.45 -27.46 -4.23
N ASN A 179 -7.28 -26.90 -4.49
CA ASN A 179 -6.53 -27.19 -5.71
C ASN A 179 -6.07 -28.66 -5.83
N PRO A 180 -5.62 -29.36 -4.76
CA PRO A 180 -5.32 -30.80 -4.83
C PRO A 180 -6.54 -31.64 -5.22
N TYR A 181 -7.70 -31.32 -4.69
CA TYR A 181 -8.95 -32.05 -5.00
C TYR A 181 -9.42 -31.81 -6.43
N ARG A 182 -9.26 -30.59 -6.96
CA ARG A 182 -9.59 -30.28 -8.37
C ARG A 182 -8.67 -30.99 -9.36
N LYS A 183 -7.38 -31.17 -9.02
CA LYS A 183 -6.44 -31.95 -9.83
C LYS A 183 -6.78 -33.44 -9.82
N ALA A 184 -7.22 -33.97 -8.68
CA ALA A 184 -7.63 -35.38 -8.54
C ALA A 184 -8.95 -35.71 -9.27
N LEU A 185 -9.83 -34.70 -9.45
CA LEU A 185 -11.13 -34.89 -10.15
C LEU A 185 -11.05 -34.68 -11.68
N LYS A 186 -9.87 -34.38 -12.23
CA LYS A 186 -9.61 -34.24 -13.67
C LYS A 186 -8.97 -35.50 -14.30
N ILE A 187 -9.32 -36.67 -13.76
CA ILE A 187 -8.99 -37.97 -14.38
C ILE A 187 -10.11 -38.32 -15.36
#